data_3041ddb158e3def46b5036686ef3960c
#
_entry.id   3041ddb158e3def46b5036686ef3960c
#
_cell.length_a   1.000
_cell.length_b   1.000
_cell.length_c   1.000
_cell.angle_alpha   90.00
_cell.angle_beta   90.00
_cell.angle_gamma   90.00
#
_symmetry.space_group_name_H-M   'P 1'
#
loop_
_entity.id
_entity.type
_entity.pdbx_description
1 polymer ?
#
loop_
_entity_poly.entity_id
_entity_poly.type
_entity_poly.pdbx_seq_one_letter_code
_entity_poly.pdbx_strand_id
1 'polypeptide(L)'
;ILLMSHHGELPKLDAAIFSDTGWEREATYLRLDYLRSIVSIPIITVSGGNVREDMREAQVRGLKKDGVRWANMPFYTRDRSTGNLGMLRRQCTREYKIEPIRKELRLMLGLVPRQRAPQGAVEQWVGISVDEAHRVWARSPDRMSTIRYPLIDMTTMTRNDCLRWLERKGYPIPPKSACIGCPFHSNREWSDLNEAEFLDAVDFDEMIRNKGGMKGDIFIHRSCVPLAEVDLRN
;
A
#
# COMPACT_ATOMS: atom_id res chain seq x y z
N ILE A 1 13.62 -9.73 -1.67
CA ILE A 1 13.58 -10.11 -3.08
C ILE A 1 14.55 -9.24 -3.90
N LEU A 2 14.38 -7.89 -3.98
CA LEU A 2 15.23 -7.01 -4.78
C LEU A 2 16.73 -7.18 -4.45
N LEU A 3 17.10 -7.11 -3.17
CA LEU A 3 18.47 -7.28 -2.72
C LEU A 3 19.00 -8.70 -2.96
N MET A 4 18.17 -9.73 -2.81
CA MET A 4 18.56 -11.11 -3.12
C MET A 4 18.81 -11.31 -4.62
N SER A 5 17.99 -10.70 -5.47
CA SER A 5 18.23 -10.68 -6.92
C SER A 5 19.50 -9.88 -7.27
N HIS A 6 19.74 -8.75 -6.59
CA HIS A 6 20.98 -7.98 -6.75
C HIS A 6 22.23 -8.77 -6.40
N HIS A 7 22.16 -9.64 -5.35
CA HIS A 7 23.23 -10.54 -4.95
C HIS A 7 23.33 -11.84 -5.77
N GLY A 8 22.43 -12.08 -6.72
CA GLY A 8 22.39 -13.32 -7.51
C GLY A 8 21.87 -14.53 -6.75
N GLU A 9 21.26 -14.34 -5.58
CA GLU A 9 20.62 -15.42 -4.79
C GLU A 9 19.21 -15.76 -5.33
N LEU A 10 18.63 -14.85 -6.11
CA LEU A 10 17.45 -15.06 -6.92
C LEU A 10 17.75 -14.65 -8.37
N PRO A 11 16.96 -15.13 -9.35
CA PRO A 11 17.09 -14.70 -10.72
C PRO A 11 17.07 -13.17 -10.86
N LYS A 12 17.76 -12.66 -11.88
CA LYS A 12 17.86 -11.23 -12.13
C LYS A 12 16.50 -10.64 -12.48
N LEU A 13 16.13 -9.55 -11.79
CA LEU A 13 14.96 -8.74 -12.11
C LEU A 13 15.31 -7.71 -13.21
N ASP A 14 14.40 -7.48 -14.14
CA ASP A 14 14.50 -6.40 -15.12
C ASP A 14 14.28 -5.03 -14.48
N ALA A 15 13.32 -4.94 -13.54
CA ALA A 15 13.03 -3.74 -12.76
C ALA A 15 12.28 -4.08 -11.47
N ALA A 16 12.31 -3.16 -10.51
CA ALA A 16 11.38 -3.11 -9.38
C ALA A 16 10.44 -1.92 -9.57
N ILE A 17 9.16 -2.08 -9.26
CA ILE A 17 8.16 -1.01 -9.38
C ILE A 17 7.63 -0.66 -8.00
N PHE A 18 7.81 0.59 -7.60
CA PHE A 18 7.22 1.17 -6.40
C PHE A 18 6.00 2.01 -6.78
N SER A 19 4.86 1.72 -6.19
CA SER A 19 3.66 2.54 -6.39
C SER A 19 3.47 3.48 -5.23
N ASP A 20 3.71 4.76 -5.49
CA ASP A 20 3.56 5.85 -4.56
C ASP A 20 2.09 6.26 -4.46
N THR A 21 1.57 6.24 -3.24
CA THR A 21 0.20 6.69 -2.93
C THR A 21 0.13 8.20 -2.69
N GLY A 22 1.27 8.90 -2.72
CA GLY A 22 1.39 10.32 -2.39
C GLY A 22 1.23 10.60 -0.89
N TRP A 23 1.10 9.56 -0.05
CA TRP A 23 0.93 9.70 1.41
C TRP A 23 1.64 8.58 2.18
N GLU A 24 2.82 8.19 1.69
CA GLU A 24 3.68 7.22 2.39
C GLU A 24 4.47 7.95 3.49
N ARG A 25 4.96 7.20 4.49
CA ARG A 25 5.83 7.74 5.54
C ARG A 25 7.17 8.21 4.96
N GLU A 26 7.77 9.25 5.53
CA GLU A 26 9.10 9.75 5.15
C GLU A 26 10.14 8.62 5.13
N ALA A 27 10.13 7.76 6.13
CA ALA A 27 11.02 6.61 6.22
C ALA A 27 10.91 5.65 5.01
N THR A 28 9.76 5.59 4.34
CA THR A 28 9.56 4.81 3.10
C THR A 28 10.32 5.44 1.93
N TYR A 29 10.25 6.77 1.78
CA TYR A 29 10.98 7.48 0.72
C TYR A 29 12.50 7.41 0.94
N LEU A 30 12.97 7.64 2.16
CA LEU A 30 14.40 7.48 2.51
C LEU A 30 14.90 6.06 2.23
N ARG A 31 14.09 5.05 2.53
CA ARG A 31 14.44 3.66 2.22
C ARG A 31 14.50 3.42 0.71
N LEU A 32 13.61 4.00 -0.05
CA LEU A 32 13.59 3.89 -1.50
C LEU A 32 14.87 4.50 -2.11
N ASP A 33 15.27 5.68 -1.66
CA ASP A 33 16.48 6.36 -2.12
C ASP A 33 17.75 5.58 -1.73
N TYR A 34 17.78 5.04 -0.51
CA TYR A 34 18.84 4.13 -0.09
C TYR A 34 18.95 2.91 -1.03
N LEU A 35 17.82 2.25 -1.34
CA LEU A 35 17.84 1.11 -2.26
C LEU A 35 18.34 1.52 -3.65
N ARG A 36 17.92 2.66 -4.18
CA ARG A 36 18.41 3.18 -5.47
C ARG A 36 19.91 3.41 -5.50
N SER A 37 20.50 3.79 -4.36
CA SER A 37 21.94 4.05 -4.26
C SER A 37 22.80 2.77 -4.25
N ILE A 38 22.23 1.62 -3.90
CA ILE A 38 23.00 0.39 -3.67
C ILE A 38 22.70 -0.75 -4.66
N VAL A 39 21.60 -0.67 -5.42
CA VAL A 39 21.26 -1.72 -6.41
C VAL A 39 21.42 -1.22 -7.84
N SER A 40 21.85 -2.10 -8.75
CA SER A 40 21.92 -1.82 -10.18
C SER A 40 20.60 -2.07 -10.92
N ILE A 41 19.62 -2.72 -10.25
CA ILE A 41 18.31 -3.00 -10.82
C ILE A 41 17.49 -1.70 -10.80
N PRO A 42 16.92 -1.25 -11.94
CA PRO A 42 16.10 -0.04 -11.98
C PRO A 42 14.92 -0.11 -10.99
N ILE A 43 14.70 0.98 -10.24
CA ILE A 43 13.53 1.12 -9.37
C ILE A 43 12.64 2.23 -9.93
N ILE A 44 11.57 1.83 -10.58
CA ILE A 44 10.59 2.71 -11.23
C ILE A 44 9.55 3.13 -10.21
N THR A 45 9.30 4.44 -10.07
CA THR A 45 8.19 4.95 -9.26
C THR A 45 7.01 5.28 -10.15
N VAL A 46 5.85 4.76 -9.79
CA VAL A 46 4.57 5.06 -10.44
C VAL A 46 3.60 5.65 -9.41
N SER A 47 2.63 6.44 -9.84
CA SER A 47 1.61 6.98 -8.95
C SER A 47 0.22 6.93 -9.58
N GLY A 48 -0.79 6.70 -8.74
CA GLY A 48 -2.20 6.80 -9.09
C GLY A 48 -2.84 8.12 -8.62
N GLY A 49 -2.05 9.05 -8.06
CA GLY A 49 -2.49 10.27 -7.42
C GLY A 49 -2.10 10.32 -5.94
N ASN A 50 -2.63 11.29 -5.22
CA ASN A 50 -2.42 11.43 -3.77
C ASN A 50 -3.68 10.99 -3.04
N VAL A 51 -3.61 9.86 -2.32
CA VAL A 51 -4.79 9.28 -1.65
C VAL A 51 -5.40 10.21 -0.59
N ARG A 52 -4.59 11.01 0.10
CA ARG A 52 -5.06 11.99 1.10
C ARG A 52 -5.82 13.14 0.42
N GLU A 53 -5.20 13.72 -0.61
CA GLU A 53 -5.78 14.86 -1.34
C GLU A 53 -7.05 14.46 -2.10
N ASP A 54 -7.06 13.30 -2.73
CA ASP A 54 -8.23 12.78 -3.42
C ASP A 54 -9.41 12.60 -2.44
N MET A 55 -9.13 12.18 -1.19
CA MET A 55 -10.15 12.10 -0.15
C MET A 55 -10.62 13.50 0.30
N ARG A 56 -9.74 14.47 0.36
CA ARG A 56 -10.08 15.86 0.67
C ARG A 56 -10.97 16.47 -0.42
N GLU A 57 -10.56 16.33 -1.67
CA GLU A 57 -11.34 16.85 -2.81
C GLU A 57 -12.71 16.19 -2.95
N ALA A 58 -12.80 14.88 -2.72
CA ALA A 58 -14.09 14.17 -2.73
C ALA A 58 -15.06 14.73 -1.68
N GLN A 59 -14.56 15.28 -0.57
CA GLN A 59 -15.38 15.99 0.42
C GLN A 59 -15.95 17.28 -0.14
N VAL A 60 -15.16 18.07 -0.86
CA VAL A 60 -15.56 19.39 -1.41
C VAL A 60 -16.57 19.22 -2.55
N ARG A 61 -16.41 18.21 -3.38
CA ARG A 61 -17.26 17.96 -4.56
C ARG A 61 -18.57 17.25 -4.21
N GLY A 62 -18.70 16.67 -3.02
CA GLY A 62 -19.87 15.89 -2.58
C GLY A 62 -20.02 14.56 -3.33
N LEU A 63 -21.08 13.79 -2.97
CA LEU A 63 -21.47 12.53 -3.63
C LEU A 63 -22.02 12.78 -5.03
N LYS A 64 -21.32 13.45 -5.91
CA LYS A 64 -21.88 13.84 -7.19
C LYS A 64 -21.67 12.79 -8.27
N LYS A 65 -22.64 12.85 -9.22
CA LYS A 65 -22.80 12.12 -10.48
C LYS A 65 -21.56 11.96 -11.36
N ASP A 66 -20.42 12.56 -11.01
CA ASP A 66 -19.21 12.65 -11.83
C ASP A 66 -18.23 11.49 -11.59
N GLY A 67 -18.67 10.43 -10.92
CA GLY A 67 -17.88 9.20 -10.78
C GLY A 67 -16.74 9.25 -9.77
N VAL A 68 -16.56 10.34 -9.03
CA VAL A 68 -15.60 10.41 -7.94
C VAL A 68 -16.12 9.55 -6.79
N ARG A 69 -15.55 8.37 -6.66
CA ARG A 69 -15.90 7.45 -5.57
C ARG A 69 -15.38 8.00 -4.26
N TRP A 70 -16.30 8.38 -3.42
CA TRP A 70 -16.04 8.65 -2.03
C TRP A 70 -15.58 7.35 -1.34
N ALA A 71 -14.54 7.40 -0.50
CA ALA A 71 -14.01 6.28 0.28
C ALA A 71 -13.24 5.21 -0.52
N ASN A 72 -12.07 5.58 -1.02
CA ASN A 72 -11.08 4.63 -1.53
C ASN A 72 -10.37 3.85 -0.40
N MET A 73 -10.43 4.34 0.85
CA MET A 73 -9.80 3.74 2.01
C MET A 73 -10.80 2.93 2.86
N PRO A 74 -10.36 1.87 3.54
CA PRO A 74 -11.21 1.01 4.36
C PRO A 74 -11.44 1.61 5.75
N PHE A 75 -12.09 2.79 5.80
CA PHE A 75 -12.38 3.46 7.06
C PHE A 75 -13.31 2.64 7.94
N TYR A 76 -13.11 2.75 9.25
CA TYR A 76 -14.05 2.26 10.23
C TYR A 76 -15.25 3.21 10.33
N THR A 77 -16.40 2.68 10.62
CA THR A 77 -17.65 3.45 10.71
C THR A 77 -18.42 3.11 11.98
N ARG A 78 -19.08 4.12 12.56
CA ARG A 78 -20.06 3.95 13.63
C ARG A 78 -21.38 4.55 13.19
N ASP A 79 -22.43 3.73 13.07
CA ASP A 79 -23.77 4.20 12.72
C ASP A 79 -24.31 5.10 13.83
N ARG A 80 -24.81 6.29 13.47
CA ARG A 80 -25.26 7.31 14.44
C ARG A 80 -26.55 6.90 15.15
N SER A 81 -27.38 6.06 14.54
CA SER A 81 -28.69 5.66 15.07
C SER A 81 -28.60 4.39 15.91
N THR A 82 -27.78 3.43 15.49
CA THR A 82 -27.70 2.10 16.11
C THR A 82 -26.45 1.88 16.93
N GLY A 83 -25.39 2.71 16.73
CA GLY A 83 -24.08 2.51 17.31
C GLY A 83 -23.28 1.35 16.69
N ASN A 84 -23.82 0.66 15.70
CA ASN A 84 -23.16 -0.47 15.06
C ASN A 84 -21.86 -0.05 14.37
N LEU A 85 -20.84 -0.88 14.57
CA LEU A 85 -19.54 -0.69 13.96
C LEU A 85 -19.46 -1.41 12.61
N GLY A 86 -18.75 -0.83 11.66
CA GLY A 86 -18.53 -1.39 10.35
C GLY A 86 -17.20 -0.94 9.75
N MET A 87 -16.95 -1.35 8.53
CA MET A 87 -15.78 -0.93 7.76
C MET A 87 -16.18 -0.72 6.29
N LEU A 88 -15.64 0.33 5.69
CA LEU A 88 -15.83 0.59 4.27
C LEU A 88 -14.96 -0.34 3.42
N ARG A 89 -15.38 -0.57 2.18
CA ARG A 89 -14.66 -1.45 1.26
C ARG A 89 -13.31 -0.86 0.87
N ARG A 90 -12.24 -1.65 1.00
CA ARG A 90 -10.89 -1.29 0.55
C ARG A 90 -10.80 -1.22 -0.97
N GLN A 91 -10.48 -0.04 -1.51
CA GLN A 91 -10.26 0.19 -2.94
C GLN A 91 -8.87 0.78 -3.23
N CYS A 92 -8.26 1.46 -2.24
CA CYS A 92 -6.97 2.13 -2.38
C CYS A 92 -5.86 1.23 -2.95
N THR A 93 -5.81 -0.05 -2.59
CA THR A 93 -4.83 -0.99 -3.14
C THR A 93 -4.97 -1.15 -4.65
N ARG A 94 -6.20 -1.23 -5.17
CA ARG A 94 -6.43 -1.34 -6.60
C ARG A 94 -6.08 -0.04 -7.31
N GLU A 95 -6.62 1.08 -6.82
CA GLU A 95 -6.58 2.37 -7.50
C GLU A 95 -5.19 3.02 -7.45
N TYR A 96 -4.51 2.95 -6.29
CA TYR A 96 -3.23 3.61 -6.09
C TYR A 96 -2.01 2.67 -6.19
N LYS A 97 -2.20 1.34 -6.28
CA LYS A 97 -1.08 0.39 -6.38
C LYS A 97 -1.19 -0.50 -7.62
N ILE A 98 -2.25 -1.28 -7.76
CA ILE A 98 -2.35 -2.27 -8.83
C ILE A 98 -2.49 -1.61 -10.21
N GLU A 99 -3.38 -0.64 -10.37
CA GLU A 99 -3.63 0.00 -11.67
C GLU A 99 -2.43 0.84 -12.17
N PRO A 100 -1.72 1.64 -11.34
CA PRO A 100 -0.50 2.32 -11.76
C PRO A 100 0.60 1.34 -12.19
N ILE A 101 0.85 0.28 -11.41
CA ILE A 101 1.81 -0.76 -11.77
C ILE A 101 1.44 -1.41 -13.11
N ARG A 102 0.16 -1.75 -13.29
CA ARG A 102 -0.33 -2.34 -14.54
C ARG A 102 -0.15 -1.43 -15.75
N LYS A 103 -0.35 -0.12 -15.59
CA LYS A 103 -0.10 0.86 -16.65
C LYS A 103 1.39 0.86 -17.03
N GLU A 104 2.27 0.89 -16.05
CA GLU A 104 3.72 0.86 -16.27
C GLU A 104 4.17 -0.41 -16.98
N LEU A 105 3.72 -1.58 -16.52
CA LEU A 105 4.02 -2.85 -17.19
C LEU A 105 3.58 -2.86 -18.66
N ARG A 106 2.46 -2.23 -18.99
CA ARG A 106 2.01 -2.08 -20.38
C ARG A 106 2.95 -1.17 -21.19
N LEU A 107 3.45 -0.09 -20.58
CA LEU A 107 4.42 0.81 -21.22
C LEU A 107 5.76 0.09 -21.45
N MET A 108 6.26 -0.64 -20.47
CA MET A 108 7.47 -1.46 -20.59
C MET A 108 7.38 -2.50 -21.73
N LEU A 109 6.19 -3.03 -21.98
CA LEU A 109 5.91 -3.92 -23.11
C LEU A 109 5.71 -3.20 -24.46
N GLY A 110 5.80 -1.87 -24.50
CA GLY A 110 5.56 -1.08 -25.71
C GLY A 110 4.10 -1.11 -26.19
N LEU A 111 3.13 -1.43 -25.32
CA LEU A 111 1.72 -1.56 -25.69
C LEU A 111 1.05 -0.18 -25.76
N VAL A 112 0.37 0.09 -26.86
CA VAL A 112 -0.46 1.29 -27.02
C VAL A 112 -1.80 1.16 -26.27
N PRO A 113 -2.51 2.28 -26.01
CA PRO A 113 -3.83 2.26 -25.37
C PRO A 113 -4.78 1.28 -26.09
N ARG A 114 -5.54 0.50 -25.30
CA ARG A 114 -6.48 -0.53 -25.78
C ARG A 114 -5.89 -1.73 -26.51
N GLN A 115 -4.61 -1.76 -26.80
CA GLN A 115 -3.95 -2.95 -27.36
C GLN A 115 -4.06 -4.11 -26.38
N ARG A 116 -4.40 -5.30 -26.88
CA ARG A 116 -4.47 -6.52 -26.07
C ARG A 116 -3.06 -6.99 -25.73
N ALA A 117 -2.75 -7.13 -24.45
CA ALA A 117 -1.48 -7.68 -24.00
C ALA A 117 -1.43 -9.20 -24.29
N PRO A 118 -0.24 -9.74 -24.67
CA PRO A 118 -0.02 -11.17 -24.72
C PRO A 118 -0.28 -11.83 -23.36
N GLN A 119 -0.66 -13.09 -23.38
CA GLN A 119 -0.86 -13.84 -22.14
C GLN A 119 0.48 -14.17 -21.52
N GLY A 120 0.63 -13.93 -20.20
CA GLY A 120 1.85 -14.26 -19.46
C GLY A 120 3.09 -13.48 -19.94
N ALA A 121 2.89 -12.31 -20.56
CA ALA A 121 4.00 -11.49 -21.08
C ALA A 121 4.93 -10.95 -19.99
N VAL A 122 4.47 -10.89 -18.73
CA VAL A 122 5.22 -10.41 -17.58
C VAL A 122 5.18 -11.46 -16.48
N GLU A 123 6.33 -11.78 -15.90
CA GLU A 123 6.41 -12.45 -14.61
C GLU A 123 6.56 -11.38 -13.51
N GLN A 124 5.55 -11.25 -12.68
CA GLN A 124 5.51 -10.26 -11.60
C GLN A 124 5.74 -10.91 -10.25
N TRP A 125 6.78 -10.49 -9.55
CA TRP A 125 7.14 -11.02 -8.24
C TRP A 125 6.54 -10.18 -7.13
N VAL A 126 5.90 -10.85 -6.18
CA VAL A 126 5.27 -10.22 -5.00
C VAL A 126 5.93 -10.75 -3.73
N GLY A 127 6.32 -9.84 -2.85
CA GLY A 127 7.07 -10.12 -1.62
C GLY A 127 6.18 -10.62 -0.47
N ILE A 128 5.42 -11.68 -0.71
CA ILE A 128 4.67 -12.40 0.33
C ILE A 128 5.54 -13.51 0.89
N SER A 129 5.76 -13.53 2.20
CA SER A 129 6.53 -14.55 2.92
C SER A 129 5.63 -15.72 3.35
N VAL A 130 6.24 -16.83 3.79
CA VAL A 130 5.52 -18.06 4.15
C VAL A 130 4.46 -17.83 5.24
N ASP A 131 4.75 -17.02 6.23
CA ASP A 131 3.82 -16.62 7.31
C ASP A 131 2.63 -15.77 6.84
N GLU A 132 2.72 -15.20 5.63
CA GLU A 132 1.64 -14.47 4.97
C GLU A 132 0.99 -15.24 3.80
N ALA A 133 1.20 -16.57 3.69
CA ALA A 133 0.74 -17.38 2.55
C ALA A 133 -0.78 -17.30 2.30
N HIS A 134 -1.59 -16.98 3.32
CA HIS A 134 -3.02 -16.75 3.17
C HIS A 134 -3.37 -15.56 2.24
N ARG A 135 -2.39 -14.71 1.92
CA ARG A 135 -2.53 -13.55 1.00
C ARG A 135 -2.22 -13.89 -0.45
N VAL A 136 -1.75 -15.10 -0.72
CA VAL A 136 -1.44 -15.56 -2.08
C VAL A 136 -2.71 -15.60 -2.92
N TRP A 137 -2.66 -15.02 -4.10
CA TRP A 137 -3.78 -15.06 -5.03
C TRP A 137 -3.83 -16.39 -5.79
N ALA A 138 -4.98 -17.00 -5.80
CA ALA A 138 -5.22 -18.24 -6.55
C ALA A 138 -5.09 -18.04 -8.06
N ARG A 139 -5.26 -16.81 -8.57
CA ARG A 139 -5.13 -16.44 -9.99
C ARG A 139 -4.49 -15.07 -10.14
N SER A 140 -3.74 -14.90 -11.24
CA SER A 140 -3.23 -13.57 -11.61
C SER A 140 -4.39 -12.57 -11.79
N PRO A 141 -4.19 -11.29 -11.39
CA PRO A 141 -5.23 -10.26 -11.46
C PRO A 141 -5.58 -9.88 -12.91
N ASP A 142 -4.72 -10.20 -13.84
CA ASP A 142 -4.93 -9.98 -15.27
C ASP A 142 -4.26 -11.07 -16.12
N ARG A 143 -4.56 -11.03 -17.42
CA ARG A 143 -4.04 -12.01 -18.38
C ARG A 143 -2.55 -11.81 -18.71
N MET A 144 -2.06 -10.55 -18.58
CA MET A 144 -0.70 -10.17 -18.96
C MET A 144 0.33 -10.71 -17.98
N SER A 145 -0.03 -10.77 -16.69
CA SER A 145 0.90 -11.10 -15.61
C SER A 145 0.79 -12.54 -15.15
N THR A 146 1.92 -13.18 -14.96
CA THR A 146 2.07 -14.38 -14.14
C THR A 146 2.64 -13.97 -12.79
N ILE A 147 1.90 -14.19 -11.71
CA ILE A 147 2.35 -13.83 -10.38
C ILE A 147 3.18 -14.95 -9.76
N ARG A 148 4.33 -14.58 -9.18
CA ARG A 148 5.21 -15.47 -8.44
C ARG A 148 5.47 -14.93 -7.03
N TYR A 149 5.76 -15.80 -6.13
CA TYR A 149 6.02 -15.50 -4.72
C TYR A 149 7.38 -16.08 -4.30
N PRO A 150 8.51 -15.46 -4.70
CA PRO A 150 9.85 -16.05 -4.53
C PRO A 150 10.20 -16.40 -3.09
N LEU A 151 9.66 -15.68 -2.11
CA LEU A 151 9.87 -16.02 -0.68
C LEU A 151 9.11 -17.28 -0.24
N ILE A 152 8.16 -17.77 -1.03
CA ILE A 152 7.45 -19.05 -0.84
C ILE A 152 8.00 -20.09 -1.79
N ASP A 153 8.01 -19.79 -3.09
CA ASP A 153 8.26 -20.74 -4.18
C ASP A 153 9.73 -21.13 -4.33
N MET A 154 10.66 -20.19 -4.00
CA MET A 154 12.09 -20.35 -4.30
C MET A 154 12.96 -20.47 -3.04
N THR A 155 12.60 -19.80 -1.94
CA THR A 155 13.47 -19.70 -0.74
C THR A 155 12.82 -20.17 0.54
N THR A 156 11.49 -20.32 0.59
CA THR A 156 10.72 -20.74 1.77
C THR A 156 11.05 -19.91 3.02
N MET A 157 11.01 -18.56 2.89
CA MET A 157 11.37 -17.63 3.96
C MET A 157 10.15 -17.05 4.68
N THR A 158 10.21 -17.03 6.00
CA THR A 158 9.34 -16.25 6.86
C THR A 158 9.80 -14.79 6.91
N ARG A 159 8.97 -13.90 7.49
CA ARG A 159 9.37 -12.51 7.76
C ARG A 159 10.64 -12.45 8.62
N ASN A 160 10.74 -13.29 9.65
CA ASN A 160 11.94 -13.34 10.51
C ASN A 160 13.18 -13.82 9.74
N ASP A 161 13.03 -14.73 8.79
CA ASP A 161 14.15 -15.14 7.93
C ASP A 161 14.62 -13.99 7.04
N CYS A 162 13.70 -13.21 6.52
CA CYS A 162 14.03 -12.01 5.75
C CYS A 162 14.80 -10.98 6.60
N LEU A 163 14.38 -10.74 7.84
CA LEU A 163 15.08 -9.83 8.76
C LEU A 163 16.49 -10.33 9.06
N ARG A 164 16.64 -11.61 9.44
CA ARG A 164 17.95 -12.24 9.67
C ARG A 164 18.85 -12.20 8.42
N TRP A 165 18.27 -12.34 7.24
CA TRP A 165 19.02 -12.22 5.99
C TRP A 165 19.58 -10.81 5.81
N LEU A 166 18.76 -9.77 6.05
CA LEU A 166 19.19 -8.37 5.98
C LEU A 166 20.33 -8.09 6.97
N GLU A 167 20.19 -8.53 8.22
CA GLU A 167 21.21 -8.39 9.26
C GLU A 167 22.53 -9.05 8.86
N ARG A 168 22.50 -10.32 8.41
CA ARG A 168 23.71 -11.04 7.95
C ARG A 168 24.40 -10.36 6.79
N LYS A 169 23.66 -9.66 5.93
CA LYS A 169 24.20 -8.91 4.78
C LYS A 169 24.60 -7.48 5.15
N GLY A 170 24.42 -7.05 6.39
CA GLY A 170 24.72 -5.69 6.84
C GLY A 170 23.75 -4.62 6.35
N TYR A 171 22.55 -5.00 5.95
CA TYR A 171 21.51 -4.04 5.52
C TYR A 171 20.68 -3.56 6.71
N PRO A 172 20.34 -2.26 6.75
CA PRO A 172 19.41 -1.75 7.76
C PRO A 172 18.03 -2.38 7.60
N ILE A 173 17.38 -2.66 8.73
CA ILE A 173 16.01 -3.18 8.75
C ILE A 173 15.06 -2.11 8.19
N PRO A 174 14.24 -2.43 7.17
CA PRO A 174 13.32 -1.46 6.60
C PRO A 174 12.16 -1.16 7.55
N PRO A 175 11.67 0.08 7.59
CA PRO A 175 10.40 0.39 8.23
C PRO A 175 9.26 -0.36 7.54
N LYS A 176 8.14 -0.53 8.25
CA LYS A 176 6.93 -1.04 7.59
C LYS A 176 6.41 0.03 6.62
N SER A 177 6.27 -0.34 5.35
CA SER A 177 5.68 0.53 4.33
C SER A 177 4.16 0.53 4.44
N ALA A 178 3.58 1.70 4.76
CA ALA A 178 2.14 1.94 4.76
C ALA A 178 1.90 3.44 4.64
N CYS A 179 0.75 3.84 4.09
CA CYS A 179 0.32 5.24 4.09
C CYS A 179 0.20 5.77 5.52
N ILE A 180 0.49 7.04 5.77
CA ILE A 180 0.43 7.68 7.09
C ILE A 180 -0.91 7.42 7.79
N GLY A 181 -2.04 7.69 7.13
CA GLY A 181 -3.39 7.47 7.69
C GLY A 181 -4.00 6.11 7.35
N CYS A 182 -3.21 5.04 7.23
CA CYS A 182 -3.75 3.71 6.88
C CYS A 182 -4.62 3.13 8.02
N PRO A 183 -5.92 2.83 7.79
CA PRO A 183 -6.77 2.27 8.85
C PRO A 183 -6.32 0.91 9.39
N PHE A 184 -5.42 0.21 8.70
CA PHE A 184 -4.87 -1.07 9.14
C PHE A 184 -3.63 -0.94 10.02
N HIS A 185 -3.28 0.25 10.49
CA HIS A 185 -2.25 0.40 11.50
C HIS A 185 -2.69 -0.26 12.83
N SER A 186 -1.77 -0.99 13.44
CA SER A 186 -1.86 -1.37 14.85
C SER A 186 -1.55 -0.17 15.74
N ASN A 187 -1.88 -0.23 17.05
CA ASN A 187 -1.55 0.83 18.00
C ASN A 187 -0.05 1.14 18.00
N ARG A 188 0.80 0.10 17.92
CA ARG A 188 2.25 0.26 17.79
C ARG A 188 2.62 1.06 16.54
N GLU A 189 2.01 0.78 15.39
CA GLU A 189 2.32 1.48 14.15
C GLU A 189 1.85 2.93 14.15
N TRP A 190 0.73 3.23 14.84
CA TRP A 190 0.34 4.60 15.12
C TRP A 190 1.36 5.33 16.02
N SER A 191 1.87 4.64 17.05
CA SER A 191 2.91 5.18 17.95
C SER A 191 4.29 5.31 17.29
N ASP A 192 4.56 4.55 16.21
CA ASP A 192 5.81 4.61 15.44
C ASP A 192 5.84 5.77 14.43
N LEU A 193 4.74 6.51 14.23
CA LEU A 193 4.72 7.72 13.41
C LEU A 193 5.53 8.82 14.11
N ASN A 194 6.25 9.63 13.34
CA ASN A 194 6.82 10.86 13.91
C ASN A 194 5.71 11.88 14.19
N GLU A 195 6.03 12.93 14.95
CA GLU A 195 5.05 13.92 15.38
C GLU A 195 4.29 14.56 14.20
N ALA A 196 5.01 14.92 13.13
CA ALA A 196 4.40 15.54 11.95
C ALA A 196 3.46 14.57 11.21
N GLU A 197 3.88 13.32 11.05
CA GLU A 197 3.06 12.25 10.45
C GLU A 197 1.81 11.96 11.30
N PHE A 198 1.95 11.93 12.62
CA PHE A 198 0.82 11.68 13.52
C PHE A 198 -0.18 12.84 13.50
N LEU A 199 0.28 14.10 13.54
CA LEU A 199 -0.59 15.27 13.43
C LEU A 199 -1.31 15.33 12.08
N ASP A 200 -0.64 14.98 10.99
CA ASP A 200 -1.27 14.88 9.67
C ASP A 200 -2.36 13.79 9.61
N ALA A 201 -2.13 12.66 10.29
CA ALA A 201 -3.14 11.61 10.41
C ALA A 201 -4.34 12.05 11.26
N VAL A 202 -4.11 12.81 12.35
CA VAL A 202 -5.18 13.38 13.20
C VAL A 202 -6.02 14.38 12.39
N ASP A 203 -5.39 15.34 11.70
CA ASP A 203 -6.07 16.30 10.83
C ASP A 203 -6.94 15.58 9.77
N PHE A 204 -6.40 14.55 9.17
CA PHE A 204 -7.13 13.75 8.20
C PHE A 204 -8.31 13.00 8.83
N ASP A 205 -8.14 12.41 10.02
CA ASP A 205 -9.21 11.70 10.75
C ASP A 205 -10.36 12.66 11.11
N GLU A 206 -10.06 13.88 11.54
CA GLU A 206 -11.05 14.92 11.78
C GLU A 206 -11.78 15.35 10.50
N MET A 207 -11.01 15.57 9.43
CA MET A 207 -11.54 15.97 8.12
C MET A 207 -12.57 14.97 7.58
N ILE A 208 -12.37 13.67 7.77
CA ILE A 208 -13.27 12.64 7.25
C ILE A 208 -14.46 12.35 8.16
N ARG A 209 -14.44 12.77 9.44
CA ARG A 209 -15.39 12.37 10.51
C ARG A 209 -16.85 12.46 10.09
N ASN A 210 -17.28 13.61 9.67
CA ASN A 210 -18.69 13.96 9.42
C ASN A 210 -18.95 14.15 7.92
N LYS A 211 -18.52 13.23 7.08
CA LYS A 211 -18.75 13.36 5.65
C LYS A 211 -20.22 13.32 5.27
N GLY A 212 -20.66 14.31 4.52
CA GLY A 212 -22.03 14.41 4.06
C GLY A 212 -22.49 13.17 3.28
N GLY A 213 -23.73 12.72 3.55
CA GLY A 213 -24.32 11.55 2.90
C GLY A 213 -23.99 10.19 3.53
N MET A 214 -23.16 10.13 4.55
CA MET A 214 -22.90 8.90 5.32
C MET A 214 -23.87 8.77 6.50
N LYS A 215 -24.39 7.54 6.72
CA LYS A 215 -25.28 7.23 7.85
C LYS A 215 -24.56 7.21 9.20
N GLY A 216 -23.24 7.15 9.20
CA GLY A 216 -22.41 7.07 10.40
C GLY A 216 -21.19 7.97 10.35
N ASP A 217 -20.53 8.08 11.49
CA ASP A 217 -19.24 8.73 11.63
C ASP A 217 -18.13 7.81 11.12
N ILE A 218 -17.05 8.40 10.63
CA ILE A 218 -15.95 7.70 9.99
C ILE A 218 -14.68 7.91 10.80
N PHE A 219 -13.87 6.87 10.89
CA PHE A 219 -12.64 6.85 11.70
C PHE A 219 -11.55 6.12 10.96
N ILE A 220 -10.30 6.56 11.11
CA ILE A 220 -9.15 5.80 10.63
C ILE A 220 -8.68 4.77 11.66
N HIS A 221 -9.02 4.93 12.94
CA HIS A 221 -8.67 3.98 13.98
C HIS A 221 -9.80 2.97 14.25
N ARG A 222 -9.42 1.70 14.47
CA ARG A 222 -10.34 0.55 14.67
C ARG A 222 -11.28 0.67 15.87
N SER A 223 -10.93 1.47 16.87
CA SER A 223 -11.79 1.71 18.04
C SER A 223 -13.02 2.55 17.72
N CYS A 224 -13.09 3.18 16.55
CA CYS A 224 -14.08 4.18 16.21
C CYS A 224 -14.14 5.33 17.23
N VAL A 225 -12.96 5.77 17.70
CA VAL A 225 -12.73 6.96 18.53
C VAL A 225 -11.83 7.89 17.71
N PRO A 226 -11.95 9.24 17.83
CA PRO A 226 -11.02 10.17 17.18
C PRO A 226 -9.57 9.79 17.46
N LEU A 227 -8.71 9.80 16.44
CA LEU A 227 -7.33 9.32 16.60
C LEU A 227 -6.57 10.07 17.69
N ALA A 228 -6.85 11.37 17.87
CA ALA A 228 -6.28 12.20 18.93
C ALA A 228 -6.65 11.74 20.36
N GLU A 229 -7.73 10.98 20.52
CA GLU A 229 -8.26 10.52 21.81
C GLU A 229 -7.92 9.04 22.10
N VAL A 230 -7.29 8.35 21.16
CA VAL A 230 -6.98 6.92 21.31
C VAL A 230 -5.81 6.70 22.26
N ASP A 231 -5.99 5.83 23.26
CA ASP A 231 -4.84 5.31 24.03
C ASP A 231 -4.09 4.26 23.19
N LEU A 232 -2.96 4.65 22.65
CA LEU A 232 -2.12 3.80 21.80
C LEU A 232 -1.22 2.83 22.58
N ARG A 233 -1.22 2.90 23.92
CA ARG A 233 -0.37 2.02 24.78
C ARG A 233 -0.94 0.62 24.95
N ASN A 234 -2.20 0.37 24.55
CA ASN A 234 -2.92 -0.89 24.69
C ASN A 234 -2.99 -1.67 23.36
#